data_25a2c8a32a451b5c926e5857870523a1
#
_entry.id   25a2c8a32a451b5c926e5857870523a1
#
_cell.length_a   1.000
_cell.length_b   1.000
_cell.length_c   1.000
_cell.angle_alpha   90.00
_cell.angle_beta   90.00
_cell.angle_gamma   90.00
#
_symmetry.space_group_name_H-M   'P 1'
#
loop_
_entity.id
_entity.type
_entity.pdbx_description
1 polymer ?
#
loop_
_entity_poly.entity_id
_entity_poly.type
_entity_poly.pdbx_seq_one_letter_code
_entity_poly.pdbx_strand_id
1 'polypeptide(L)'
;MWVKALDMLLDKLRVAGVEFSKVAGISGAGQQHGSVYWRKGAEDILGGLQPERFMHEQLASAFSVHDSPIWMDCSTAEQCALLEVSMMELNL
;
A
#
# COMPACT_ATOMS: atom_id res chain seq x y z
N MET A 1 -5.88 5.03 1.08
CA MET A 1 -5.41 6.25 1.78
C MET A 1 -4.05 6.72 1.28
N TRP A 2 -3.02 5.88 1.26
CA TRP A 2 -1.66 6.30 0.88
C TRP A 2 -1.57 6.74 -0.58
N VAL A 3 -2.19 6.02 -1.49
CA VAL A 3 -2.19 6.37 -2.91
C VAL A 3 -2.94 7.69 -3.13
N LYS A 4 -4.05 7.90 -2.42
CA LYS A 4 -4.78 9.17 -2.48
C LYS A 4 -3.94 10.33 -1.97
N ALA A 5 -3.16 10.13 -0.90
CA ALA A 5 -2.26 11.15 -0.38
C ALA A 5 -1.18 11.52 -1.41
N LEU A 6 -0.64 10.54 -2.12
CA LEU A 6 0.33 10.76 -3.20
C LEU A 6 -0.30 11.56 -4.36
N ASP A 7 -1.52 11.20 -4.78
CA ASP A 7 -2.24 11.95 -5.82
C ASP A 7 -2.45 13.41 -5.41
N MET A 8 -2.84 13.65 -4.17
CA MET A 8 -3.04 15.00 -3.65
C MET A 8 -1.73 15.80 -3.62
N LEU A 9 -0.63 15.17 -3.23
CA LEU A 9 0.69 15.80 -3.23
C LEU A 9 1.12 16.19 -4.64
N LEU A 10 0.98 15.28 -5.60
CA LEU A 10 1.34 15.53 -7.00
C LEU A 10 0.50 16.67 -7.58
N ASP A 11 -0.78 16.72 -7.28
CA ASP A 11 -1.65 17.79 -7.74
C ASP A 11 -1.25 19.14 -7.14
N LYS A 12 -0.94 19.18 -5.85
CA LYS A 12 -0.44 20.41 -5.21
C LYS A 12 0.88 20.90 -5.80
N LEU A 13 1.79 19.99 -6.11
CA LEU A 13 3.05 20.33 -6.76
C LEU A 13 2.81 20.90 -8.15
N ARG A 14 1.90 20.34 -8.91
CA ARG A 14 1.53 20.83 -10.24
C ARG A 14 0.96 22.25 -10.16
N VAL A 15 0.04 22.50 -9.23
CA VAL A 15 -0.55 23.82 -9.03
C VAL A 15 0.49 24.84 -8.56
N ALA A 16 1.47 24.42 -7.79
CA ALA A 16 2.58 25.27 -7.33
C ALA A 16 3.59 25.61 -8.44
N GLY A 17 3.46 25.02 -9.64
CA GLY A 17 4.30 25.33 -10.79
C GLY A 17 5.49 24.40 -10.98
N VAL A 18 5.52 23.25 -10.33
CA VAL A 18 6.59 22.27 -10.51
C VAL A 18 6.49 21.65 -11.91
N GLU A 19 7.59 21.72 -12.67
CA GLU A 19 7.69 21.06 -13.98
C GLU A 19 8.20 19.63 -13.79
N PHE A 20 7.31 18.65 -13.90
CA PHE A 20 7.65 17.23 -13.67
C PHE A 20 8.70 16.70 -14.67
N SER A 21 8.76 17.28 -15.87
CA SER A 21 9.78 16.92 -16.86
C SER A 21 11.21 17.22 -16.38
N LYS A 22 11.37 18.09 -15.40
CA LYS A 22 12.68 18.46 -14.82
C LYS A 22 13.00 17.65 -13.56
N VAL A 23 12.12 16.76 -13.13
CA VAL A 23 12.37 15.89 -11.97
C VAL A 23 13.36 14.81 -12.38
N ALA A 24 14.51 14.77 -11.69
CA ALA A 24 15.57 13.81 -12.00
C ALA A 24 15.41 12.47 -11.28
N GLY A 25 14.69 12.44 -10.18
CA GLY A 25 14.48 11.21 -9.44
C GLY A 25 13.45 11.36 -8.34
N ILE A 26 12.98 10.23 -7.87
CA ILE A 26 12.02 10.13 -6.77
C ILE A 26 12.59 9.17 -5.74
N SER A 27 12.48 9.52 -4.48
CA SER A 27 12.84 8.66 -3.37
C SER A 27 11.70 8.67 -2.36
N GLY A 28 11.58 7.61 -1.60
CA GLY A 28 10.50 7.49 -0.64
C GLY A 28 10.95 6.83 0.65
N ALA A 29 10.20 7.13 1.70
CA ALA A 29 10.31 6.43 2.98
C ALA A 29 8.92 6.02 3.40
N GLY A 30 8.79 4.77 3.82
CA GLY A 30 7.49 4.22 4.19
C GLY A 30 7.34 4.08 5.70
N GLN A 31 6.11 3.91 6.12
CA GLN A 31 5.80 3.51 7.48
C GLN A 31 6.31 2.08 7.70
N GLN A 32 7.13 1.89 8.72
CA GLN A 32 7.70 0.58 9.03
C GLN A 32 6.65 -0.35 9.64
N HIS A 33 6.87 -1.68 9.46
CA HIS A 33 6.06 -2.73 10.07
C HIS A 33 4.59 -2.76 9.66
N GLY A 34 4.28 -2.12 8.53
CA GLY A 34 2.98 -2.25 7.88
C GLY A 34 3.03 -3.27 6.75
N SER A 35 1.88 -3.77 6.34
CA SER A 35 1.76 -4.71 5.23
C SER A 35 0.72 -4.24 4.23
N VAL A 36 1.02 -4.40 2.95
CA VAL A 36 0.09 -4.09 1.85
C VAL A 36 -0.11 -5.37 1.05
N TYR A 37 -1.34 -5.73 0.83
CA TYR A 37 -1.70 -6.95 0.12
C TYR A 37 -2.34 -6.62 -1.21
N TRP A 38 -1.67 -6.99 -2.29
CA TRP A 38 -2.18 -6.80 -3.64
C TRP A 38 -3.17 -7.91 -4.00
N ARG A 39 -4.20 -7.53 -4.76
CA ARG A 39 -5.10 -8.51 -5.34
C ARG A 39 -4.43 -9.21 -6.52
N LYS A 40 -4.79 -10.48 -6.75
CA LYS A 40 -4.35 -11.19 -7.95
C LYS A 40 -4.78 -10.41 -9.19
N GLY A 41 -3.85 -10.18 -10.11
CA GLY A 41 -4.08 -9.38 -11.31
C GLY A 41 -3.76 -7.89 -11.13
N ALA A 42 -3.26 -7.47 -9.97
CA ALA A 42 -2.90 -6.07 -9.72
C ALA A 42 -1.83 -5.56 -10.70
N GLU A 43 -0.94 -6.42 -11.17
CA GLU A 43 0.08 -6.08 -12.16
C GLU A 43 -0.52 -5.58 -13.47
N ASP A 44 -1.66 -6.12 -13.88
CA ASP A 44 -2.36 -5.65 -15.09
C ASP A 44 -2.93 -4.24 -14.89
N ILE A 45 -3.45 -3.96 -13.71
CA ILE A 45 -3.95 -2.63 -13.36
C ILE A 45 -2.79 -1.63 -13.33
N LEU A 46 -1.68 -1.98 -12.72
CA LEU A 46 -0.50 -1.13 -12.64
C LEU A 46 0.11 -0.86 -14.01
N GLY A 47 0.10 -1.85 -14.90
CA GLY A 47 0.60 -1.70 -16.28
C GLY A 47 -0.30 -0.87 -17.17
N GLY A 48 -1.56 -0.68 -16.80
CA GLY A 48 -2.56 0.05 -17.58
C GLY A 48 -2.95 1.41 -16.99
N LEU A 49 -2.16 1.99 -16.09
CA LEU A 49 -2.46 3.29 -15.50
C LEU A 49 -2.50 4.39 -16.56
N GLN A 50 -3.53 5.24 -16.48
CA GLN A 50 -3.72 6.36 -17.38
C GLN A 50 -3.29 7.66 -16.69
N PRO A 51 -2.37 8.45 -17.28
CA PRO A 51 -1.83 9.65 -16.64
C PRO A 51 -2.86 10.76 -16.43
N GLU A 52 -3.97 10.74 -17.16
CA GLU A 52 -5.04 11.75 -17.06
C GLU A 52 -5.95 11.55 -15.86
N ARG A 53 -5.86 10.39 -15.18
CA ARG A 53 -6.75 10.01 -14.09
C ARG A 53 -5.97 9.87 -12.79
N PHE A 54 -6.65 10.11 -11.67
CA PHE A 54 -6.04 9.92 -10.37
C PHE A 54 -5.71 8.44 -10.13
N MET A 55 -4.51 8.22 -9.60
CA MET A 55 -3.98 6.88 -9.36
C MET A 55 -4.81 6.11 -8.32
N HIS A 56 -5.28 6.80 -7.26
CA HIS A 56 -6.09 6.14 -6.22
C HIS A 56 -7.43 5.62 -6.74
N GLU A 57 -8.02 6.26 -7.75
CA GLU A 57 -9.24 5.77 -8.40
C GLU A 57 -8.97 4.52 -9.23
N GLN A 58 -7.87 4.52 -9.96
CA GLN A 58 -7.47 3.39 -10.81
C GLN A 58 -7.05 2.18 -9.98
N LEU A 59 -6.44 2.39 -8.83
CA LEU A 59 -5.96 1.34 -7.94
C LEU A 59 -6.96 0.90 -6.87
N ALA A 60 -8.18 1.45 -6.87
CA ALA A 60 -9.18 1.15 -5.85
C ALA A 60 -9.49 -0.35 -5.74
N SER A 61 -9.42 -1.10 -6.84
CA SER A 61 -9.68 -2.54 -6.88
C SER A 61 -8.43 -3.41 -6.87
N ALA A 62 -7.23 -2.81 -6.73
CA ALA A 62 -5.96 -3.52 -6.84
C ALA A 62 -5.52 -4.20 -5.54
N PHE A 63 -6.15 -3.88 -4.43
CA PHE A 63 -5.78 -4.40 -3.11
C PHE A 63 -6.75 -5.48 -2.66
N SER A 64 -6.23 -6.56 -2.06
CA SER A 64 -7.05 -7.65 -1.53
C SER A 64 -7.67 -7.30 -0.18
N VAL A 65 -7.07 -6.37 0.55
CA VAL A 65 -7.55 -5.87 1.86
C VAL A 65 -7.64 -4.36 1.77
N HIS A 66 -8.80 -3.79 2.16
CA HIS A 66 -9.03 -2.35 2.08
C HIS A 66 -8.11 -1.57 3.00
N ASP A 67 -7.97 -2.01 4.24
CA ASP A 67 -7.11 -1.38 5.24
C ASP A 67 -5.89 -2.25 5.48
N SER A 68 -4.71 -1.68 5.27
CA SER A 68 -3.45 -2.38 5.50
C SER A 68 -3.16 -2.49 6.99
N PRO A 69 -2.84 -3.70 7.51
CA PRO A 69 -2.47 -3.85 8.90
C PRO A 69 -1.14 -3.16 9.20
N ILE A 70 -1.04 -2.58 10.40
CA ILE A 70 0.17 -1.96 10.92
C ILE A 70 0.74 -2.79 12.07
N TRP A 71 1.89 -2.41 12.60
CA TRP A 71 2.55 -3.16 13.67
C TRP A 71 1.70 -3.29 14.95
N MET A 72 0.77 -2.37 15.19
CA MET A 72 -0.15 -2.42 16.33
C MET A 72 -1.38 -3.30 16.10
N ASP A 73 -1.53 -3.90 14.91
CA ASP A 73 -2.67 -4.73 14.58
C ASP A 73 -2.65 -6.02 15.40
N CYS A 74 -3.72 -6.31 16.12
CA CYS A 74 -3.91 -7.52 16.90
C CYS A 74 -5.08 -8.37 16.40
N SER A 75 -5.54 -8.14 15.17
CA SER A 75 -6.68 -8.88 14.60
C SER A 75 -6.40 -10.38 14.45
N THR A 76 -5.14 -10.80 14.44
CA THR A 76 -4.72 -12.19 14.33
C THR A 76 -4.33 -12.82 15.67
N ALA A 77 -4.69 -12.22 16.79
CA ALA A 77 -4.31 -12.69 18.11
C ALA A 77 -4.74 -14.15 18.37
N GLU A 78 -5.93 -14.53 17.90
CA GLU A 78 -6.46 -15.88 18.04
C GLU A 78 -5.63 -16.91 17.27
N GLN A 79 -5.25 -16.56 16.03
CA GLN A 79 -4.40 -17.40 15.19
C GLN A 79 -2.99 -17.53 15.78
N CYS A 80 -2.45 -16.46 16.33
CA CYS A 80 -1.15 -16.47 17.00
C CYS A 80 -1.18 -17.39 18.22
N ALA A 81 -2.23 -17.34 19.04
CA ALA A 81 -2.39 -18.21 20.20
C ALA A 81 -2.45 -19.68 19.80
N LEU A 82 -3.20 -20.00 18.74
CA LEU A 82 -3.28 -21.38 18.22
C LEU A 82 -1.93 -21.89 17.73
N LEU A 83 -1.17 -21.04 17.06
CA LEU A 83 0.16 -21.40 16.58
C LEU A 83 1.12 -21.64 17.73
N GLU A 84 1.10 -20.81 18.77
CA GLU A 84 1.93 -20.98 19.97
C GLU A 84 1.65 -22.29 20.68
N VAL A 85 0.38 -22.65 20.85
CA VAL A 85 -0.03 -23.92 21.44
C VAL A 85 0.48 -25.10 20.61
N SER A 86 0.34 -25.03 19.29
CA SER A 86 0.83 -26.10 18.40
C SER A 86 2.34 -26.26 18.48
N MET A 87 3.08 -25.17 18.60
CA MET A 87 4.53 -25.22 18.78
C MET A 87 4.93 -25.83 20.10
N MET A 88 4.20 -25.53 21.18
CA MET A 88 4.44 -26.13 22.49
C MET A 88 4.17 -27.64 22.49
N GLU A 89 3.13 -28.11 21.82
CA GLU A 89 2.82 -29.54 21.67
C GLU A 89 3.89 -30.28 20.90
N LEU A 90 4.57 -29.59 19.94
CA LEU A 90 5.67 -30.15 19.17
C LEU A 90 7.02 -30.03 19.87
N ASN A 91 7.09 -29.44 21.06
CA ASN A 91 8.34 -29.15 21.78
C ASN A 91 9.32 -28.27 21.00
N LEU A 92 8.79 -27.32 20.24
CA LEU A 92 9.59 -26.37 19.44
C LEU A 92 9.81 -25.04 20.17
#